data_c5ba459417b2bda8feb797ecdafd1908
#
_entry.id   c5ba459417b2bda8feb797ecdafd1908
#
_cell.length_a   1.000
_cell.length_b   1.000
_cell.length_c   1.000
_cell.angle_alpha   90.00
_cell.angle_beta   90.00
_cell.angle_gamma   90.00
#
_symmetry.space_group_name_H-M   'P 1'
#
loop_
_entity.id
_entity.type
_entity.pdbx_description
1 polymer ?
#
loop_
_entity_poly.entity_id
_entity_poly.type
_entity_poly.pdbx_seq_one_letter_code
_entity_poly.pdbx_strand_id
1 'polypeptide(L)'
;QLVDVKSRGELIGVNGAKWYPEKPFGMTLIPGGSFIMGKSDDDVAHVGDASTKTVTVRSFYMDETEITNSEYRQFVNWVKDSTMRVRLAILADETGQKPGEGKDKGKGAIAGSIGDFAFNDAAPEKMSAYDKYMYDNYYSIGTDDNPYAGRKLNKNIKLIQDTKLYPDEYYTEVMDSLYLPLEESFNGLRTMDVNKLKFRYSWMDIQAAAKAKTGKRKDFIRTEQLKVYPDTTTWIKD
;
A
#
# COMPACT_ATOMS: atom_id res chain seq x y z
N GLN A 1 24.40 -26.24 6.18
CA GLN A 1 25.22 -27.44 6.33
C GLN A 1 24.71 -28.43 5.31
N LEU A 2 25.48 -28.64 4.22
CA LEU A 2 25.31 -29.75 3.32
C LEU A 2 25.67 -31.02 4.10
N VAL A 3 24.67 -31.78 4.48
CA VAL A 3 24.89 -33.12 5.04
C VAL A 3 25.39 -33.97 3.89
N ASP A 4 26.62 -34.47 4.02
CA ASP A 4 27.20 -35.40 3.08
C ASP A 4 26.47 -36.75 3.22
N VAL A 5 25.42 -36.89 2.42
CA VAL A 5 24.58 -38.06 2.46
C VAL A 5 25.17 -39.07 1.49
N LYS A 6 25.83 -40.09 1.99
CA LYS A 6 26.15 -41.30 1.24
C LYS A 6 24.88 -42.11 0.94
N SER A 7 23.89 -41.46 0.38
CA SER A 7 22.67 -42.15 -0.06
C SER A 7 22.86 -42.59 -1.51
N ARG A 8 22.78 -43.86 -1.76
CA ARG A 8 22.85 -44.51 -3.09
C ARG A 8 21.61 -44.17 -3.95
N GLY A 9 21.22 -42.89 -3.98
CA GLY A 9 20.04 -42.40 -4.70
C GLY A 9 18.73 -42.55 -3.93
N GLU A 10 18.78 -42.87 -2.64
CA GLU A 10 17.60 -42.92 -1.78
C GLU A 10 17.12 -41.49 -1.43
N LEU A 11 15.84 -41.21 -1.63
CA LEU A 11 15.21 -39.97 -1.21
C LEU A 11 15.14 -39.92 0.32
N ILE A 12 16.12 -39.26 0.93
CA ILE A 12 16.11 -39.02 2.37
C ILE A 12 15.34 -37.74 2.63
N GLY A 13 14.25 -37.84 3.42
CA GLY A 13 13.52 -36.66 3.88
C GLY A 13 14.43 -35.74 4.69
N VAL A 14 14.61 -34.53 4.24
CA VAL A 14 15.35 -33.51 5.00
C VAL A 14 14.50 -33.10 6.18
N ASN A 15 14.97 -33.37 7.39
CA ASN A 15 14.36 -32.88 8.62
C ASN A 15 14.62 -31.37 8.75
N GLY A 16 13.96 -30.56 7.92
CA GLY A 16 14.02 -29.10 8.01
C GLY A 16 13.23 -28.61 9.21
N ALA A 17 13.74 -27.62 9.91
CA ALA A 17 12.95 -26.91 10.91
C ALA A 17 11.65 -26.43 10.25
N LYS A 18 10.50 -26.72 10.88
CA LYS A 18 9.22 -26.21 10.40
C LYS A 18 9.27 -24.69 10.45
N TRP A 19 9.13 -24.06 9.30
CA TRP A 19 9.01 -22.61 9.21
C TRP A 19 7.55 -22.21 9.47
N TYR A 20 7.38 -21.28 10.39
CA TYR A 20 6.11 -20.63 10.63
C TYR A 20 6.25 -19.16 10.29
N PRO A 21 5.29 -18.57 9.56
CA PRO A 21 5.28 -17.12 9.35
C PRO A 21 5.14 -16.40 10.69
N GLU A 22 5.82 -15.26 10.84
CA GLU A 22 5.65 -14.43 12.03
C GLU A 22 4.18 -14.02 12.17
N LYS A 23 3.66 -14.12 13.39
CA LYS A 23 2.30 -13.68 13.71
C LYS A 23 2.23 -12.18 13.54
N PRO A 24 1.38 -11.63 12.63
CA PRO A 24 1.17 -10.20 12.53
C PRO A 24 0.61 -9.65 13.86
N PHE A 25 0.99 -8.42 14.19
CA PHE A 25 0.52 -7.77 15.39
C PHE A 25 -1.01 -7.62 15.38
N GLY A 26 -1.69 -7.95 16.48
CA GLY A 26 -3.15 -7.85 16.62
C GLY A 26 -3.96 -8.89 15.84
N MET A 27 -3.31 -9.88 15.22
CA MET A 27 -4.00 -10.94 14.48
C MET A 27 -3.89 -12.29 15.17
N THR A 28 -4.87 -13.15 14.94
CA THR A 28 -4.85 -14.54 15.38
C THR A 28 -4.89 -15.49 14.20
N LEU A 29 -4.19 -16.62 14.31
CA LEU A 29 -4.19 -17.65 13.29
C LEU A 29 -5.47 -18.49 13.42
N ILE A 30 -6.30 -18.44 12.39
CA ILE A 30 -7.47 -19.30 12.25
C ILE A 30 -7.02 -20.57 11.51
N PRO A 31 -7.13 -21.74 12.12
CA PRO A 31 -6.77 -23.00 11.46
C PRO A 31 -7.70 -23.27 10.28
N GLY A 32 -7.15 -23.87 9.24
CA GLY A 32 -7.94 -24.30 8.09
C GLY A 32 -8.90 -25.43 8.49
N GLY A 33 -10.04 -25.48 7.84
CA GLY A 33 -11.05 -26.48 8.09
C GLY A 33 -12.22 -26.42 7.11
N SER A 34 -13.16 -27.32 7.26
CA SER A 34 -14.40 -27.34 6.48
C SER A 34 -15.58 -27.05 7.40
N PHE A 35 -16.52 -26.29 6.92
CA PHE A 35 -17.77 -25.98 7.62
C PHE A 35 -18.93 -25.98 6.63
N ILE A 36 -20.13 -26.09 7.15
CA ILE A 36 -21.37 -26.00 6.37
C ILE A 36 -21.84 -24.56 6.41
N MET A 37 -21.95 -23.95 5.23
CA MET A 37 -22.44 -22.59 5.02
C MET A 37 -23.81 -22.65 4.38
N GLY A 38 -24.70 -21.79 4.78
CA GLY A 38 -26.08 -21.72 4.28
C GLY A 38 -27.11 -21.83 5.40
N LYS A 39 -28.38 -21.68 5.05
CA LYS A 39 -29.47 -21.84 6.01
C LYS A 39 -29.64 -23.31 6.35
N SER A 40 -29.67 -23.62 7.65
CA SER A 40 -29.99 -24.94 8.16
C SER A 40 -31.51 -25.13 8.24
N ASP A 41 -31.93 -26.30 8.75
CA ASP A 41 -33.35 -26.64 8.92
C ASP A 41 -34.13 -25.67 9.84
N ASP A 42 -33.42 -24.79 10.55
CA ASP A 42 -33.98 -23.71 11.38
C ASP A 42 -34.40 -22.48 10.59
N ASP A 43 -34.45 -22.52 9.25
CA ASP A 43 -34.95 -21.43 8.42
C ASP A 43 -36.45 -21.24 8.64
N VAL A 44 -36.79 -20.46 9.64
CA VAL A 44 -38.19 -20.17 10.03
C VAL A 44 -39.01 -19.56 8.89
N ALA A 45 -38.33 -18.89 7.95
CA ALA A 45 -38.98 -18.24 6.80
C ALA A 45 -39.19 -19.20 5.62
N HIS A 46 -38.60 -20.36 5.59
CA HIS A 46 -38.65 -21.37 4.51
C HIS A 46 -38.44 -20.80 3.10
N VAL A 47 -37.58 -19.77 3.00
CA VAL A 47 -37.35 -19.05 1.72
C VAL A 47 -36.56 -19.90 0.72
N GLY A 48 -35.80 -20.90 1.20
CA GLY A 48 -35.07 -21.86 0.35
C GLY A 48 -33.99 -21.28 -0.57
N ASP A 49 -33.67 -20.00 -0.40
CA ASP A 49 -32.76 -19.23 -1.25
C ASP A 49 -31.27 -19.46 -0.96
N ALA A 50 -30.96 -20.12 0.13
CA ALA A 50 -29.58 -20.37 0.57
C ALA A 50 -29.38 -21.83 1.00
N SER A 51 -29.30 -22.73 0.04
CA SER A 51 -29.03 -24.16 0.29
C SER A 51 -27.69 -24.35 1.00
N THR A 52 -27.63 -25.36 1.88
CA THR A 52 -26.41 -25.70 2.60
C THR A 52 -25.32 -26.19 1.64
N LYS A 53 -24.09 -25.69 1.84
CA LYS A 53 -22.91 -26.08 1.07
C LYS A 53 -21.71 -26.25 1.99
N THR A 54 -21.00 -27.35 1.84
CA THR A 54 -19.72 -27.54 2.53
C THR A 54 -18.64 -26.69 1.87
N VAL A 55 -18.00 -25.82 2.65
CA VAL A 55 -16.93 -24.94 2.22
C VAL A 55 -15.67 -25.27 2.99
N THR A 56 -14.56 -25.43 2.27
CA THR A 56 -13.23 -25.63 2.85
C THR A 56 -12.43 -24.35 2.77
N VAL A 57 -11.97 -23.86 3.90
CA VAL A 57 -11.16 -22.65 4.03
C VAL A 57 -9.74 -23.02 4.46
N ARG A 58 -8.73 -22.39 3.85
CA ARG A 58 -7.34 -22.55 4.28
C ARG A 58 -7.09 -21.74 5.57
N SER A 59 -6.04 -22.10 6.31
CA SER A 59 -5.61 -21.28 7.45
C SER A 59 -5.26 -19.87 7.02
N PHE A 60 -5.65 -18.89 7.82
CA PHE A 60 -5.42 -17.45 7.58
C PHE A 60 -5.28 -16.71 8.89
N TYR A 61 -4.73 -15.51 8.82
CA TYR A 61 -4.70 -14.59 9.96
C TYR A 61 -5.93 -13.67 9.89
N MET A 62 -6.51 -13.41 11.03
CA MET A 62 -7.64 -12.51 11.19
C MET A 62 -7.40 -11.58 12.39
N ASP A 63 -7.81 -10.33 12.29
CA ASP A 63 -7.74 -9.40 13.42
C ASP A 63 -8.52 -9.93 14.62
N GLU A 64 -7.97 -9.80 15.83
CA GLU A 64 -8.61 -10.25 17.07
C GLU A 64 -9.79 -9.38 17.47
N THR A 65 -9.81 -8.13 17.01
CA THR A 65 -10.83 -7.13 17.28
C THR A 65 -11.28 -6.45 16.02
N GLU A 66 -12.49 -5.92 16.01
CA GLU A 66 -12.98 -5.08 14.93
C GLU A 66 -12.18 -3.78 14.85
N ILE A 67 -11.93 -3.31 13.62
CA ILE A 67 -11.24 -2.04 13.40
C ILE A 67 -12.17 -0.89 13.74
N THR A 68 -11.76 -0.06 14.68
CA THR A 68 -12.51 1.12 15.09
C THR A 68 -12.41 2.26 14.07
N ASN A 69 -13.39 3.17 14.09
CA ASN A 69 -13.34 4.39 13.28
C ASN A 69 -12.09 5.26 13.57
N SER A 70 -11.56 5.19 14.77
CA SER A 70 -10.35 5.93 15.16
C SER A 70 -9.11 5.34 14.46
N GLU A 71 -8.97 4.03 14.42
CA GLU A 71 -7.87 3.33 13.74
C GLU A 71 -7.97 3.52 12.22
N TYR A 72 -9.16 3.38 11.66
CA TYR A 72 -9.36 3.64 10.23
C TYR A 72 -9.03 5.08 9.84
N ARG A 73 -9.34 6.05 10.70
CA ARG A 73 -8.97 7.46 10.49
C ARG A 73 -7.47 7.67 10.47
N GLN A 74 -6.69 6.91 11.26
CA GLN A 74 -5.23 6.97 11.20
C GLN A 74 -4.72 6.49 9.85
N PHE A 75 -5.28 5.39 9.32
CA PHE A 75 -4.96 4.89 7.98
C PHE A 75 -5.31 5.94 6.90
N VAL A 76 -6.49 6.52 6.95
CA VAL A 76 -6.93 7.58 6.01
C VAL A 76 -5.97 8.76 6.04
N ASN A 77 -5.58 9.22 7.23
CA ASN A 77 -4.64 10.33 7.39
C ASN A 77 -3.25 9.99 6.84
N TRP A 78 -2.81 8.75 7.01
CA TRP A 78 -1.56 8.28 6.42
C TRP A 78 -1.61 8.26 4.88
N VAL A 79 -2.70 7.76 4.28
CA VAL A 79 -2.90 7.79 2.82
C VAL A 79 -2.94 9.22 2.31
N LYS A 80 -3.63 10.12 3.02
CA LYS A 80 -3.71 11.55 2.72
C LYS A 80 -2.31 12.19 2.72
N ASP A 81 -1.54 12.01 3.77
CA ASP A 81 -0.16 12.51 3.88
C ASP A 81 0.72 11.95 2.73
N SER A 82 0.64 10.65 2.48
CA SER A 82 1.38 10.01 1.41
C SER A 82 1.01 10.57 0.03
N THR A 83 -0.29 10.74 -0.25
CA THR A 83 -0.78 11.28 -1.52
C THR A 83 -0.28 12.71 -1.76
N MET A 84 -0.35 13.56 -0.73
CA MET A 84 0.17 14.93 -0.81
C MET A 84 1.67 14.94 -1.12
N ARG A 85 2.47 14.15 -0.38
CA ARG A 85 3.92 14.07 -0.59
C ARG A 85 4.31 13.56 -1.96
N VAL A 86 3.61 12.54 -2.46
CA VAL A 86 3.84 12.00 -3.81
C VAL A 86 3.60 13.07 -4.87
N ARG A 87 2.49 13.80 -4.78
CA ARG A 87 2.18 14.86 -5.73
C ARG A 87 3.19 16.01 -5.70
N LEU A 88 3.58 16.44 -4.49
CA LEU A 88 4.60 17.47 -4.32
C LEU A 88 5.96 17.01 -4.87
N ALA A 89 6.36 15.77 -4.61
CA ALA A 89 7.61 15.23 -5.11
C ALA A 89 7.63 15.08 -6.64
N ILE A 90 6.52 14.67 -7.24
CA ILE A 90 6.38 14.57 -8.70
C ILE A 90 6.53 15.97 -9.34
N LEU A 91 5.79 16.96 -8.84
CA LEU A 91 5.88 18.31 -9.40
C LEU A 91 7.26 18.94 -9.20
N ALA A 92 7.91 18.67 -8.06
CA ALA A 92 9.29 19.11 -7.83
C ALA A 92 10.27 18.50 -8.84
N ASP A 93 10.09 17.22 -9.19
CA ASP A 93 10.90 16.52 -10.18
C ASP A 93 10.64 17.06 -11.60
N GLU A 94 9.37 17.24 -11.97
CA GLU A 94 8.96 17.78 -13.28
C GLU A 94 9.43 19.24 -13.51
N THR A 95 9.42 20.03 -12.45
CA THR A 95 9.91 21.44 -12.51
C THR A 95 11.42 21.57 -12.29
N GLY A 96 12.11 20.45 -12.01
CA GLY A 96 13.56 20.43 -11.76
C GLY A 96 13.98 21.12 -10.47
N GLN A 97 13.05 21.35 -9.55
CA GLN A 97 13.35 22.01 -8.28
C GLN A 97 14.06 21.03 -7.33
N LYS A 98 15.20 21.49 -6.81
CA LYS A 98 15.99 20.72 -5.85
C LYS A 98 15.78 21.26 -4.44
N PRO A 99 16.01 20.42 -3.40
CA PRO A 99 16.05 20.92 -2.02
C PRO A 99 17.00 22.11 -1.91
N GLY A 100 16.58 23.15 -1.17
CA GLY A 100 17.38 24.35 -0.99
C GLY A 100 18.79 24.02 -0.48
N GLU A 101 19.81 24.62 -1.07
CA GLU A 101 21.20 24.41 -0.69
C GLU A 101 21.41 24.70 0.80
N GLY A 102 21.99 23.76 1.50
CA GLY A 102 22.67 24.01 2.77
C GLY A 102 21.96 23.59 4.05
N LYS A 103 20.85 22.85 4.03
CA LYS A 103 20.27 22.31 5.27
C LYS A 103 19.71 20.91 5.03
N ASP A 104 20.42 19.91 5.56
CA ASP A 104 19.75 18.70 6.04
C ASP A 104 18.67 19.15 7.03
N LYS A 105 17.48 19.44 6.50
CA LYS A 105 16.36 19.86 7.33
C LYS A 105 15.96 18.66 8.17
N GLY A 106 16.24 18.73 9.45
CA GLY A 106 15.91 17.70 10.40
C GLY A 106 14.41 17.36 10.40
N LYS A 107 14.05 16.28 11.06
CA LYS A 107 12.67 15.80 11.17
C LYS A 107 11.76 16.91 11.72
N GLY A 108 10.69 17.24 10.98
CA GLY A 108 9.71 18.27 11.35
C GLY A 108 10.04 19.68 10.87
N ALA A 109 11.03 19.87 10.01
CA ALA A 109 11.35 21.16 9.42
C ALA A 109 10.20 21.66 8.52
N ILE A 110 10.08 22.99 8.44
CA ILE A 110 9.11 23.67 7.59
C ILE A 110 9.72 23.82 6.19
N ALA A 111 8.96 23.52 5.14
CA ALA A 111 9.36 23.70 3.76
C ALA A 111 9.56 25.19 3.42
N GLY A 112 10.63 25.48 2.70
CA GLY A 112 10.85 26.80 2.11
C GLY A 112 10.45 26.86 0.64
N SER A 113 10.33 25.71 -0.02
CA SER A 113 9.86 25.57 -1.39
C SER A 113 9.38 24.14 -1.64
N ILE A 114 8.74 23.90 -2.78
CA ILE A 114 8.32 22.55 -3.20
C ILE A 114 9.52 21.62 -3.36
N GLY A 115 10.70 22.14 -3.71
CA GLY A 115 11.93 21.35 -3.85
C GLY A 115 12.33 20.60 -2.60
N ASP A 116 11.93 21.06 -1.40
CA ASP A 116 12.18 20.36 -0.15
C ASP A 116 11.43 19.01 -0.07
N PHE A 117 10.38 18.82 -0.86
CA PHE A 117 9.62 17.58 -0.96
C PHE A 117 10.13 16.65 -2.06
N ALA A 118 11.14 17.06 -2.84
CA ALA A 118 11.71 16.23 -3.90
C ALA A 118 12.06 14.81 -3.38
N PHE A 119 12.07 13.85 -4.28
CA PHE A 119 12.42 12.48 -3.93
C PHE A 119 13.81 12.41 -3.31
N ASN A 120 13.92 11.70 -2.21
CA ASN A 120 15.17 11.49 -1.49
C ASN A 120 15.82 10.17 -1.96
N ASP A 121 16.11 10.10 -3.25
CA ASP A 121 16.81 8.96 -3.82
C ASP A 121 18.32 9.14 -3.59
N ALA A 122 18.96 8.13 -3.04
CA ALA A 122 20.41 8.11 -3.02
C ALA A 122 20.91 8.09 -4.46
N ALA A 123 21.88 8.96 -4.79
CA ALA A 123 22.53 8.91 -6.08
C ALA A 123 23.05 7.46 -6.33
N PRO A 124 22.91 6.91 -7.55
CA PRO A 124 23.32 5.53 -7.84
C PRO A 124 24.75 5.20 -7.42
N GLU A 125 25.61 6.21 -7.44
CA GLU A 125 27.02 6.12 -7.01
C GLU A 125 27.21 5.95 -5.50
N LYS A 126 26.21 6.34 -4.71
CA LYS A 126 26.23 6.26 -3.23
C LYS A 126 25.40 5.11 -2.68
N MET A 127 24.76 4.34 -3.55
CA MET A 127 24.00 3.17 -3.15
C MET A 127 24.94 2.03 -2.74
N SER A 128 24.58 1.30 -1.67
CA SER A 128 25.21 0.03 -1.37
C SER A 128 24.97 -0.97 -2.51
N ALA A 129 25.81 -2.00 -2.62
CA ALA A 129 25.60 -3.07 -3.61
C ALA A 129 24.21 -3.74 -3.46
N TYR A 130 23.75 -3.89 -2.22
CA TYR A 130 22.42 -4.41 -1.92
C TYR A 130 21.32 -3.46 -2.37
N ASP A 131 21.40 -2.17 -2.03
CA ASP A 131 20.40 -1.17 -2.41
C ASP A 131 20.30 -1.02 -3.93
N LYS A 132 21.46 -1.03 -4.62
CA LYS A 132 21.52 -1.02 -6.08
C LYS A 132 20.85 -2.25 -6.68
N TYR A 133 21.16 -3.44 -6.15
CA TYR A 133 20.52 -4.67 -6.61
C TYR A 133 19.00 -4.65 -6.40
N MET A 134 18.54 -4.18 -5.23
CA MET A 134 17.12 -4.05 -4.93
C MET A 134 16.44 -3.00 -5.81
N TYR A 135 17.11 -1.88 -6.05
CA TYR A 135 16.61 -0.85 -6.95
C TYR A 135 16.45 -1.41 -8.36
N ASP A 136 17.48 -2.01 -8.94
CA ASP A 136 17.50 -2.52 -10.32
C ASP A 136 16.51 -3.68 -10.53
N ASN A 137 16.26 -4.49 -9.52
CA ASN A 137 15.44 -5.70 -9.68
C ASN A 137 14.01 -5.60 -9.12
N TYR A 138 13.77 -4.68 -8.19
CA TYR A 138 12.49 -4.62 -7.47
C TYR A 138 11.86 -3.23 -7.42
N TYR A 139 12.65 -2.15 -7.37
CA TYR A 139 12.11 -0.81 -7.14
C TYR A 139 12.16 0.09 -8.38
N SER A 140 13.06 -0.13 -9.32
CA SER A 140 13.17 0.66 -10.55
C SER A 140 12.11 0.29 -11.60
N ILE A 141 11.20 -0.60 -11.26
CA ILE A 141 10.13 -0.99 -12.16
C ILE A 141 9.03 0.08 -12.08
N GLY A 142 9.36 1.27 -12.53
CA GLY A 142 8.34 2.19 -13.00
C GLY A 142 7.64 1.49 -14.16
N THR A 143 6.37 1.21 -14.02
CA THR A 143 5.52 0.86 -15.15
C THR A 143 5.19 2.15 -15.88
N ASP A 144 4.82 2.08 -17.16
CA ASP A 144 4.34 3.25 -17.90
C ASP A 144 3.23 4.01 -17.15
N ASP A 145 2.45 3.27 -16.34
CA ASP A 145 1.39 3.84 -15.48
C ASP A 145 1.91 4.55 -14.22
N ASN A 146 3.13 4.30 -13.78
CA ASN A 146 3.72 4.94 -12.61
C ASN A 146 5.26 4.95 -12.65
N PRO A 147 5.84 5.93 -13.35
CA PRO A 147 7.29 6.05 -13.47
C PRO A 147 8.02 6.35 -12.14
N TYR A 148 7.27 6.79 -11.14
CA TYR A 148 7.81 7.14 -9.81
C TYR A 148 7.70 6.00 -8.78
N ALA A 149 7.27 4.81 -9.22
CA ALA A 149 7.17 3.65 -8.32
C ALA A 149 8.53 3.32 -7.72
N GLY A 150 8.54 3.09 -6.41
CA GLY A 150 9.76 2.70 -5.68
C GLY A 150 10.67 3.85 -5.27
N ARG A 151 10.47 5.07 -5.75
CA ARG A 151 11.24 6.24 -5.32
C ARG A 151 10.93 6.61 -3.86
N LYS A 152 11.94 7.08 -3.15
CA LYS A 152 11.84 7.39 -1.71
C LYS A 152 11.34 8.81 -1.49
N LEU A 153 10.23 8.95 -0.77
CA LEU A 153 9.67 10.25 -0.39
C LEU A 153 10.45 10.86 0.79
N ASN A 154 10.65 12.17 0.76
CA ASN A 154 11.16 12.90 1.90
C ASN A 154 10.07 13.05 2.97
N LYS A 155 10.21 12.28 4.06
CA LYS A 155 9.28 12.31 5.20
C LYS A 155 9.69 13.27 6.31
N ASN A 156 10.86 13.88 6.21
CA ASN A 156 11.40 14.76 7.25
C ASN A 156 10.70 16.13 7.26
N ILE A 157 10.24 16.58 6.11
CA ILE A 157 9.59 17.88 5.96
C ILE A 157 8.14 17.79 6.41
N LYS A 158 7.69 18.76 7.20
CA LYS A 158 6.30 18.83 7.66
C LYS A 158 5.40 19.37 6.53
N LEU A 159 4.27 18.71 6.30
CA LEU A 159 3.24 19.23 5.40
C LEU A 159 2.57 20.47 6.03
N ILE A 160 2.37 21.48 5.21
CA ILE A 160 1.73 22.73 5.60
C ILE A 160 0.25 22.65 5.17
N GLN A 161 -0.66 22.77 6.12
CA GLN A 161 -2.09 22.73 5.86
C GLN A 161 -2.72 24.13 5.83
N ASP A 162 -2.13 25.09 6.54
CA ASP A 162 -2.57 26.48 6.54
C ASP A 162 -2.19 27.14 5.21
N THR A 163 -3.20 27.58 4.46
CA THR A 163 -3.04 28.21 3.15
C THR A 163 -2.20 29.49 3.20
N LYS A 164 -2.18 30.18 4.35
CA LYS A 164 -1.38 31.42 4.55
C LYS A 164 0.11 31.15 4.65
N LEU A 165 0.49 29.91 4.93
CA LEU A 165 1.88 29.49 5.15
C LEU A 165 2.45 28.69 3.97
N TYR A 166 1.75 28.62 2.86
CA TYR A 166 2.24 27.91 1.68
C TYR A 166 3.51 28.55 1.17
N PRO A 167 4.57 27.75 0.88
CA PRO A 167 5.88 28.29 0.58
C PRO A 167 5.97 28.92 -0.82
N ASP A 168 5.23 28.39 -1.79
CA ASP A 168 5.27 28.82 -3.19
C ASP A 168 3.96 28.50 -3.95
N GLU A 169 3.87 28.97 -5.20
CA GLU A 169 2.71 28.74 -6.07
C GLU A 169 2.54 27.28 -6.45
N TYR A 170 3.63 26.55 -6.66
CA TYR A 170 3.59 25.12 -7.00
C TYR A 170 3.00 24.27 -5.88
N TYR A 171 3.34 24.61 -4.64
CA TYR A 171 2.74 23.96 -3.47
C TYR A 171 1.23 24.22 -3.44
N THR A 172 0.82 25.44 -3.75
CA THR A 172 -0.59 25.83 -3.81
C THR A 172 -1.33 25.05 -4.89
N GLU A 173 -0.76 24.95 -6.10
CA GLU A 173 -1.33 24.19 -7.21
C GLU A 173 -1.57 22.73 -6.87
N VAL A 174 -0.58 22.06 -6.28
CA VAL A 174 -0.73 20.67 -5.85
C VAL A 174 -1.82 20.52 -4.81
N MET A 175 -1.80 21.40 -3.80
CA MET A 175 -2.78 21.33 -2.71
C MET A 175 -4.19 21.62 -3.22
N ASP A 176 -4.37 22.60 -4.10
CA ASP A 176 -5.66 22.91 -4.69
C ASP A 176 -6.19 21.76 -5.53
N SER A 177 -5.33 21.13 -6.31
CA SER A 177 -5.69 19.96 -7.12
C SER A 177 -6.22 18.77 -6.33
N LEU A 178 -5.96 18.69 -5.02
CA LEU A 178 -6.39 17.60 -4.14
C LEU A 178 -7.71 17.90 -3.40
N TYR A 179 -8.19 19.13 -3.45
CA TYR A 179 -9.40 19.56 -2.77
C TYR A 179 -10.54 19.74 -3.78
N LEU A 180 -11.78 19.65 -3.28
CA LEU A 180 -12.96 19.98 -4.05
C LEU A 180 -13.04 21.49 -4.27
N PRO A 181 -13.61 21.94 -5.41
CA PRO A 181 -13.99 23.33 -5.60
C PRO A 181 -14.89 23.82 -4.48
N LEU A 182 -14.84 25.13 -4.18
CA LEU A 182 -15.65 25.70 -3.11
C LEU A 182 -17.16 25.48 -3.31
N GLU A 183 -17.61 25.47 -4.56
CA GLU A 183 -18.99 25.24 -4.96
C GLU A 183 -19.49 23.83 -4.63
N GLU A 184 -18.57 22.85 -4.66
CA GLU A 184 -18.85 21.44 -4.32
C GLU A 184 -18.58 21.13 -2.84
N SER A 185 -18.02 22.07 -2.11
CA SER A 185 -17.63 21.89 -0.71
C SER A 185 -18.79 22.21 0.22
N PHE A 186 -19.01 21.35 1.22
CA PHE A 186 -20.07 21.56 2.21
C PHE A 186 -19.80 22.81 3.06
N ASN A 187 -20.73 23.74 3.11
CA ASN A 187 -20.66 25.00 3.88
C ASN A 187 -19.41 25.85 3.59
N GLY A 188 -18.84 25.81 2.38
CA GLY A 188 -17.62 26.54 2.03
C GLY A 188 -16.38 26.07 2.78
N LEU A 189 -16.45 24.92 3.47
CA LEU A 189 -15.29 24.33 4.13
C LEU A 189 -14.41 23.63 3.10
N ARG A 190 -13.12 23.91 3.14
CA ARG A 190 -12.14 23.27 2.25
C ARG A 190 -12.09 21.77 2.51
N THR A 191 -12.68 20.97 1.62
CA THR A 191 -12.84 19.53 1.74
C THR A 191 -11.97 18.82 0.72
N MET A 192 -11.22 17.82 1.15
CA MET A 192 -10.40 17.02 0.24
C MET A 192 -11.28 16.11 -0.62
N ASP A 193 -10.94 16.00 -1.90
CA ASP A 193 -11.60 15.08 -2.83
C ASP A 193 -11.26 13.62 -2.47
N VAL A 194 -12.22 12.93 -1.90
CA VAL A 194 -12.08 11.54 -1.45
C VAL A 194 -11.77 10.57 -2.61
N ASN A 195 -12.17 10.90 -3.84
CA ASN A 195 -11.90 10.07 -5.02
C ASN A 195 -10.41 10.05 -5.40
N LYS A 196 -9.65 11.06 -4.96
CA LYS A 196 -8.19 11.14 -5.16
C LYS A 196 -7.41 10.36 -4.12
N LEU A 197 -8.06 9.94 -3.03
CA LEU A 197 -7.43 9.13 -1.99
C LEU A 197 -7.50 7.65 -2.37
N LYS A 198 -6.40 7.16 -2.94
CA LYS A 198 -6.27 5.76 -3.35
C LYS A 198 -5.11 5.12 -2.61
N PHE A 199 -5.35 3.96 -2.03
CA PHE A 199 -4.31 3.12 -1.46
C PHE A 199 -3.83 2.12 -2.51
N ARG A 200 -2.52 2.12 -2.75
CA ARG A 200 -1.87 1.19 -3.68
C ARG A 200 -1.05 0.19 -2.89
N TYR A 201 -1.22 -1.08 -3.19
CA TYR A 201 -0.40 -2.15 -2.64
C TYR A 201 -0.03 -3.16 -3.73
N SER A 202 1.06 -3.88 -3.48
CA SER A 202 1.55 -4.91 -4.38
C SER A 202 1.72 -6.21 -3.62
N TRP A 203 1.40 -7.33 -4.26
CA TRP A 203 1.53 -8.66 -3.71
C TRP A 203 2.02 -9.64 -4.76
N MET A 204 2.62 -10.74 -4.32
CA MET A 204 3.10 -11.79 -5.20
C MET A 204 2.01 -12.81 -5.43
N ASP A 205 1.63 -13.02 -6.70
CA ASP A 205 0.70 -14.06 -7.10
C ASP A 205 1.41 -15.43 -7.10
N ILE A 206 1.39 -16.08 -5.93
CA ILE A 206 2.05 -17.37 -5.71
C ILE A 206 1.40 -18.45 -6.57
N GLN A 207 0.09 -18.36 -6.84
CA GLN A 207 -0.62 -19.36 -7.65
C GLN A 207 -0.21 -19.26 -9.12
N ALA A 208 -0.13 -18.06 -9.64
CA ALA A 208 0.36 -17.84 -11.01
C ALA A 208 1.83 -18.27 -11.13
N ALA A 209 2.66 -17.94 -10.15
CA ALA A 209 4.06 -18.35 -10.11
C ALA A 209 4.24 -19.87 -10.05
N ALA A 210 3.41 -20.58 -9.29
CA ALA A 210 3.46 -22.03 -9.19
C ALA A 210 3.01 -22.76 -10.46
N LYS A 211 2.13 -22.16 -11.24
CA LYS A 211 1.65 -22.72 -12.52
C LYS A 211 2.57 -22.41 -13.69
N ALA A 212 3.38 -21.36 -13.59
CA ALA A 212 4.27 -20.95 -14.65
C ALA A 212 5.48 -21.88 -14.75
N LYS A 213 5.79 -22.33 -15.96
CA LYS A 213 6.99 -23.15 -16.23
C LYS A 213 8.26 -22.28 -16.29
N THR A 214 8.12 -21.03 -16.65
CA THR A 214 9.21 -20.04 -16.82
C THR A 214 8.72 -18.68 -16.37
N GLY A 215 9.61 -17.80 -15.95
CA GLY A 215 9.29 -16.45 -15.56
C GLY A 215 10.18 -15.96 -14.41
N LYS A 216 10.34 -14.66 -14.32
CA LYS A 216 11.07 -14.03 -13.22
C LYS A 216 10.07 -13.70 -12.10
N ARG A 217 10.55 -13.63 -10.86
CA ARG A 217 9.71 -13.31 -9.70
C ARG A 217 8.89 -12.02 -9.90
N LYS A 218 9.47 -11.02 -10.56
CA LYS A 218 8.80 -9.75 -10.87
C LYS A 218 7.56 -9.89 -11.75
N ASP A 219 7.51 -10.89 -12.62
CA ASP A 219 6.41 -11.09 -13.56
C ASP A 219 5.12 -11.53 -12.85
N PHE A 220 5.24 -11.98 -11.60
CA PHE A 220 4.14 -12.42 -10.76
C PHE A 220 3.75 -11.41 -9.68
N ILE A 221 4.33 -10.22 -9.69
CA ILE A 221 3.91 -9.14 -8.81
C ILE A 221 2.66 -8.49 -9.38
N ARG A 222 1.59 -8.52 -8.61
CA ARG A 222 0.33 -7.84 -8.91
C ARG A 222 0.25 -6.55 -8.10
N THR A 223 -0.30 -5.53 -8.71
CA THR A 223 -0.52 -4.23 -8.05
C THR A 223 -2.00 -3.87 -8.15
N GLU A 224 -2.57 -3.48 -7.05
CA GLU A 224 -3.96 -3.05 -6.96
C GLU A 224 -4.05 -1.66 -6.34
N GLN A 225 -5.09 -0.93 -6.74
CA GLN A 225 -5.43 0.36 -6.17
C GLN A 225 -6.86 0.31 -5.65
N LEU A 226 -7.04 0.63 -4.38
CA LEU A 226 -8.33 0.69 -3.72
C LEU A 226 -8.67 2.13 -3.35
N LYS A 227 -9.93 2.54 -3.53
CA LYS A 227 -10.43 3.77 -2.95
C LYS A 227 -10.45 3.62 -1.43
N VAL A 228 -9.97 4.63 -0.72
CA VAL A 228 -9.95 4.63 0.75
C VAL A 228 -11.35 4.74 1.34
N TYR A 229 -12.23 5.46 0.66
CA TYR A 229 -13.64 5.53 1.03
C TYR A 229 -14.48 4.62 0.13
N PRO A 230 -15.46 3.90 0.70
CA PRO A 230 -16.38 3.09 -0.09
C PRO A 230 -17.22 3.98 -1.01
N ASP A 231 -17.65 3.42 -2.13
CA ASP A 231 -18.57 4.08 -3.02
C ASP A 231 -19.98 4.02 -2.42
N THR A 232 -20.41 5.14 -1.84
CA THR A 232 -21.74 5.25 -1.23
C THR A 232 -22.86 5.41 -2.25
N THR A 233 -22.56 5.66 -3.52
CA THR A 233 -23.56 5.84 -4.57
C THR A 233 -24.26 4.54 -4.96
N THR A 234 -23.66 3.39 -4.69
CA THR A 234 -24.26 2.07 -4.92
C THR A 234 -25.46 1.78 -4.01
N TRP A 235 -25.59 2.50 -2.91
CA TRP A 235 -26.68 2.33 -1.93
C TRP A 235 -27.95 3.13 -2.28
N ILE A 236 -27.89 3.98 -3.32
CA ILE A 236 -28.98 4.90 -3.71
C ILE A 236 -29.75 4.38 -4.93
N LYS A 237 -29.40 3.20 -5.45
CA LYS A 237 -29.95 2.67 -6.69
C LYS A 237 -31.12 1.68 -6.54
N ASP A 238 -31.77 1.65 -5.40
CA ASP A 238 -32.99 0.87 -5.19
C ASP A 238 -34.21 1.80 -5.06
#